data_5d60f63dc025fcf2957eb63fe2855935
#
_entry.id   5d60f63dc025fcf2957eb63fe2855935
#
_cell.length_a   1.000
_cell.length_b   1.000
_cell.length_c   1.000
_cell.angle_alpha   90.00
_cell.angle_beta   90.00
_cell.angle_gamma   90.00
#
_symmetry.space_group_name_H-M   'P 1'
#
loop_
_entity.id
_entity.type
_entity.pdbx_description
1 polymer ?
#
loop_
_entity_poly.entity_id
_entity_poly.type
_entity_poly.pdbx_seq_one_letter_code
_entity_poly.pdbx_strand_id
1 'polypeptide(L)'
;MNGKKANTINRYKYFHHVNHQKIQQSSKKTLWASLIITLLFTVIEFVGGLVSNSLALLSDSFHMLSDVLALGLSMLAIYFASKKPTARYTFGYLRFEILAAFLNGLALIVISIWILYEAIVRIIYPQPIESGIMFMIASIGLLVNIILTIILVRSLKQEDNINIQSALWHFMGDLLNSIGVIVAVVLIYFTGWRIIDPIISIVISLIILRGGYKITRNAWLILMESVPQHLDTDQIMADIKNIDGILDVHEFHLWSITTEHYSLSAHVVLDKKYEGDDYQAIDQVSSLLKEKYGIAHSTLQFENLQLNPLDEPYFDKLT
;
A
#
# COMPACT_ATOMS: atom_id res chain seq x y z
N MET A 1 -3.81 11.57 48.95
CA MET A 1 -3.93 10.41 48.03
C MET A 1 -4.77 10.75 46.79
N ASN A 2 -4.43 11.78 46.02
CA ASN A 2 -5.25 12.18 44.84
C ASN A 2 -4.43 12.78 43.70
N GLY A 3 -3.30 12.21 43.36
CA GLY A 3 -2.42 12.76 42.30
C GLY A 3 -1.97 11.78 41.20
N LYS A 4 -2.27 10.48 41.29
CA LYS A 4 -1.71 9.48 40.36
C LYS A 4 -2.68 8.88 39.35
N LYS A 5 -3.97 9.18 39.38
CA LYS A 5 -4.95 8.64 38.43
C LYS A 5 -5.15 9.45 37.13
N ALA A 6 -4.62 10.66 37.03
CA ALA A 6 -4.79 11.51 35.85
C ALA A 6 -3.81 11.23 34.70
N ASN A 7 -2.69 10.56 34.96
CA ASN A 7 -1.65 10.35 33.93
C ASN A 7 -1.87 9.13 33.00
N THR A 8 -2.67 8.17 33.41
CA THR A 8 -2.87 6.93 32.61
C THR A 8 -3.86 7.13 31.46
N ILE A 9 -4.84 8.01 31.62
CA ILE A 9 -5.85 8.31 30.58
C ILE A 9 -5.30 9.21 29.46
N ASN A 10 -4.25 9.99 29.74
CA ASN A 10 -3.61 10.85 28.73
C ASN A 10 -2.66 10.06 27.81
N ARG A 11 -2.16 8.91 28.18
CA ARG A 11 -1.30 8.06 27.30
C ARG A 11 -2.06 7.53 26.08
N TYR A 12 -3.35 7.18 26.21
CA TYR A 12 -4.18 6.76 25.06
C TYR A 12 -4.53 7.90 24.09
N LYS A 13 -4.53 9.14 24.53
CA LYS A 13 -4.76 10.33 23.67
C LYS A 13 -3.55 10.72 22.82
N TYR A 14 -2.34 10.34 23.20
CA TYR A 14 -1.11 10.68 22.46
C TYR A 14 -0.94 9.88 21.16
N PHE A 15 -1.59 8.73 21.01
CA PHE A 15 -1.53 7.90 19.80
C PHE A 15 -2.28 8.49 18.59
N HIS A 16 -3.15 9.51 18.81
CA HIS A 16 -3.97 10.08 17.73
C HIS A 16 -3.56 11.50 17.30
N HIS A 17 -2.50 12.10 17.82
CA HIS A 17 -2.24 13.53 17.60
C HIS A 17 -0.81 13.88 17.13
N VAL A 18 -0.12 13.02 16.43
CA VAL A 18 1.13 13.44 15.78
C VAL A 18 0.89 13.65 14.29
N ASN A 19 0.80 14.90 13.92
CA ASN A 19 0.92 15.48 12.56
C ASN A 19 -0.22 15.38 11.54
N HIS A 20 -1.44 14.95 11.89
CA HIS A 20 -2.52 14.92 10.88
C HIS A 20 -3.22 16.27 10.60
N GLN A 21 -3.02 17.31 11.39
CA GLN A 21 -3.86 18.53 11.27
C GLN A 21 -3.37 19.58 10.27
N LYS A 22 -2.11 19.63 9.89
CA LYS A 22 -1.61 20.64 8.92
C LYS A 22 -1.60 20.19 7.46
N ILE A 23 -1.57 18.90 7.19
CA ILE A 23 -1.63 18.34 5.83
C ILE A 23 -3.09 18.29 5.30
N GLN A 24 -4.08 18.46 6.17
CA GLN A 24 -5.46 18.01 5.91
C GLN A 24 -6.35 18.94 5.10
N GLN A 25 -6.14 20.24 4.99
CA GLN A 25 -7.19 21.08 4.37
C GLN A 25 -6.92 21.49 2.92
N SER A 26 -5.70 21.80 2.56
CA SER A 26 -5.33 22.10 1.15
C SER A 26 -5.23 20.81 0.32
N SER A 27 -4.68 19.77 0.92
CA SER A 27 -4.49 18.46 0.32
C SER A 27 -5.80 17.74 -0.02
N LYS A 28 -6.83 17.80 0.83
CA LYS A 28 -8.11 17.10 0.60
C LYS A 28 -8.85 17.56 -0.65
N LYS A 29 -8.92 18.88 -0.88
CA LYS A 29 -9.62 19.43 -2.07
C LYS A 29 -8.91 19.04 -3.36
N THR A 30 -7.58 19.07 -3.35
CA THR A 30 -6.76 18.68 -4.52
C THR A 30 -6.89 17.19 -4.81
N LEU A 31 -6.84 16.33 -3.78
CA LEU A 31 -7.03 14.87 -3.92
C LEU A 31 -8.43 14.53 -4.45
N TRP A 32 -9.50 15.15 -3.92
CA TRP A 32 -10.86 14.96 -4.44
C TRP A 32 -11.00 15.43 -5.88
N ALA A 33 -10.44 16.59 -6.20
CA ALA A 33 -10.48 17.11 -7.57
C ALA A 33 -9.72 16.17 -8.54
N SER A 34 -8.54 15.72 -8.18
CA SER A 34 -7.78 14.75 -8.97
C SER A 34 -8.56 13.45 -9.15
N LEU A 35 -9.15 12.89 -8.08
CA LEU A 35 -9.94 11.66 -8.13
C LEU A 35 -11.13 11.81 -9.11
N ILE A 36 -11.88 12.92 -9.02
CA ILE A 36 -13.04 13.15 -9.90
C ILE A 36 -12.61 13.31 -11.34
N ILE A 37 -11.55 14.08 -11.60
CA ILE A 37 -11.02 14.29 -12.96
C ILE A 37 -10.54 12.97 -13.54
N THR A 38 -9.76 12.20 -12.78
CA THR A 38 -9.28 10.88 -13.21
C THR A 38 -10.43 9.92 -13.48
N LEU A 39 -11.42 9.86 -12.59
CA LEU A 39 -12.61 9.00 -12.77
C LEU A 39 -13.40 9.38 -14.04
N LEU A 40 -13.67 10.66 -14.25
CA LEU A 40 -14.38 11.12 -15.45
C LEU A 40 -13.60 10.78 -16.72
N PHE A 41 -12.29 10.97 -16.69
CA PHE A 41 -11.45 10.66 -17.83
C PHE A 41 -11.35 9.15 -18.07
N THR A 42 -11.23 8.34 -17.02
CA THR A 42 -11.26 6.86 -17.09
C THR A 42 -12.53 6.36 -17.82
N VAL A 43 -13.69 6.94 -17.50
CA VAL A 43 -14.95 6.59 -18.18
C VAL A 43 -14.91 6.97 -19.66
N ILE A 44 -14.41 8.17 -19.99
CA ILE A 44 -14.29 8.64 -21.38
C ILE A 44 -13.36 7.71 -22.16
N GLU A 45 -12.22 7.34 -21.57
CA GLU A 45 -11.22 6.50 -22.20
C GLU A 45 -11.70 5.05 -22.36
N PHE A 46 -12.41 4.52 -21.37
CA PHE A 46 -13.02 3.20 -21.45
C PHE A 46 -14.06 3.13 -22.60
N VAL A 47 -14.99 4.09 -22.63
CA VAL A 47 -15.99 4.19 -23.71
C VAL A 47 -15.30 4.40 -25.06
N GLY A 48 -14.29 5.25 -25.09
CA GLY A 48 -13.50 5.51 -26.30
C GLY A 48 -12.74 4.29 -26.79
N GLY A 49 -12.16 3.51 -25.90
CA GLY A 49 -11.53 2.25 -26.23
C GLY A 49 -12.48 1.24 -26.84
N LEU A 50 -13.71 1.14 -26.29
CA LEU A 50 -14.77 0.30 -26.86
C LEU A 50 -15.22 0.78 -28.27
N VAL A 51 -15.49 2.09 -28.42
CA VAL A 51 -15.97 2.67 -29.67
C VAL A 51 -14.91 2.65 -30.77
N SER A 52 -13.65 2.94 -30.42
CA SER A 52 -12.52 2.89 -31.37
C SER A 52 -12.04 1.48 -31.65
N ASN A 53 -12.50 0.49 -30.86
CA ASN A 53 -12.02 -0.90 -30.86
C ASN A 53 -10.49 -0.98 -30.59
N SER A 54 -9.95 -0.04 -29.79
CA SER A 54 -8.54 0.00 -29.40
C SER A 54 -8.32 -0.72 -28.06
N LEU A 55 -7.49 -1.74 -28.10
CA LEU A 55 -7.10 -2.49 -26.91
C LEU A 55 -6.11 -1.70 -26.04
N ALA A 56 -5.30 -0.83 -26.66
CA ALA A 56 -4.37 0.04 -25.94
C ALA A 56 -5.12 1.06 -25.06
N LEU A 57 -6.19 1.71 -25.58
CA LEU A 57 -7.04 2.59 -24.77
C LEU A 57 -7.78 1.85 -23.67
N LEU A 58 -8.27 0.63 -23.94
CA LEU A 58 -8.90 -0.19 -22.91
C LEU A 58 -7.91 -0.55 -21.81
N SER A 59 -6.68 -0.94 -22.17
CA SER A 59 -5.63 -1.25 -21.19
C SER A 59 -5.32 -0.04 -20.31
N ASP A 60 -5.21 1.15 -20.90
CA ASP A 60 -4.93 2.39 -20.18
C ASP A 60 -6.09 2.76 -19.25
N SER A 61 -7.35 2.66 -19.73
CA SER A 61 -8.53 2.91 -18.90
C SER A 61 -8.61 1.98 -17.68
N PHE A 62 -8.24 0.71 -17.80
CA PHE A 62 -8.19 -0.21 -16.66
C PHE A 62 -7.07 0.13 -15.67
N HIS A 63 -5.93 0.61 -16.17
CA HIS A 63 -4.87 1.13 -15.29
C HIS A 63 -5.39 2.32 -14.46
N MET A 64 -5.94 3.33 -15.12
CA MET A 64 -6.53 4.49 -14.47
C MET A 64 -7.69 4.14 -13.51
N LEU A 65 -8.51 3.14 -13.85
CA LEU A 65 -9.55 2.64 -12.94
C LEU A 65 -8.96 2.09 -11.65
N SER A 66 -7.84 1.36 -11.74
CA SER A 66 -7.14 0.88 -10.55
C SER A 66 -6.66 2.02 -9.66
N ASP A 67 -6.16 3.11 -10.25
CA ASP A 67 -5.67 4.27 -9.49
C ASP A 67 -6.83 4.99 -8.77
N VAL A 68 -7.96 5.13 -9.46
CA VAL A 68 -9.20 5.65 -8.87
C VAL A 68 -9.66 4.76 -7.70
N LEU A 69 -9.63 3.44 -7.89
CA LEU A 69 -10.00 2.49 -6.83
C LEU A 69 -9.02 2.56 -5.66
N ALA A 70 -7.71 2.60 -5.92
CA ALA A 70 -6.68 2.72 -4.88
C ALA A 70 -6.85 4.00 -4.04
N LEU A 71 -7.07 5.15 -4.70
CA LEU A 71 -7.34 6.41 -4.01
C LEU A 71 -8.68 6.38 -3.24
N GLY A 72 -9.74 5.85 -3.84
CA GLY A 72 -11.04 5.70 -3.20
C GLY A 72 -10.99 4.79 -1.97
N LEU A 73 -10.27 3.67 -2.08
CA LEU A 73 -10.07 2.73 -0.99
C LEU A 73 -9.22 3.33 0.13
N SER A 74 -8.17 4.11 -0.19
CA SER A 74 -7.40 4.85 0.81
C SER A 74 -8.25 5.86 1.58
N MET A 75 -9.17 6.56 0.90
CA MET A 75 -10.12 7.46 1.56
C MET A 75 -11.11 6.72 2.46
N LEU A 76 -11.63 5.57 2.01
CA LEU A 76 -12.49 4.71 2.81
C LEU A 76 -11.74 4.13 4.02
N ALA A 77 -10.49 3.74 3.85
CA ALA A 77 -9.64 3.25 4.93
C ALA A 77 -9.44 4.32 6.01
N ILE A 78 -9.14 5.57 5.63
CA ILE A 78 -9.05 6.69 6.57
C ILE A 78 -10.37 6.89 7.32
N TYR A 79 -11.50 6.78 6.62
CA TYR A 79 -12.83 6.88 7.25
C TYR A 79 -13.08 5.72 8.24
N PHE A 80 -12.76 4.48 7.88
CA PHE A 80 -12.93 3.33 8.76
C PHE A 80 -11.93 3.31 9.91
N ALA A 81 -10.68 3.72 9.69
CA ALA A 81 -9.65 3.85 10.72
C ALA A 81 -10.02 4.90 11.79
N SER A 82 -10.84 5.91 11.42
CA SER A 82 -11.35 6.88 12.39
C SER A 82 -12.43 6.34 13.32
N LYS A 83 -13.02 5.17 13.01
CA LYS A 83 -14.03 4.52 13.86
C LYS A 83 -13.35 3.86 15.06
N LYS A 84 -13.97 4.03 16.23
CA LYS A 84 -13.48 3.40 17.46
C LYS A 84 -13.53 1.87 17.33
N PRO A 85 -12.54 1.14 17.90
CA PRO A 85 -12.62 -0.28 18.06
C PRO A 85 -13.92 -0.71 18.75
N THR A 86 -14.44 -1.86 18.38
CA THR A 86 -15.65 -2.44 19.00
C THR A 86 -15.30 -3.73 19.73
N ALA A 87 -16.18 -4.24 20.58
CA ALA A 87 -15.95 -5.51 21.27
C ALA A 87 -15.71 -6.70 20.30
N ARG A 88 -16.24 -6.62 19.07
CA ARG A 88 -16.06 -7.65 18.03
C ARG A 88 -14.81 -7.40 17.18
N TYR A 89 -14.44 -6.14 16.95
CA TYR A 89 -13.28 -5.74 16.17
C TYR A 89 -12.35 -4.92 17.07
N THR A 90 -11.54 -5.60 17.86
CA THR A 90 -10.70 -4.99 18.90
C THR A 90 -9.58 -4.13 18.33
N PHE A 91 -9.03 -4.47 17.16
CA PHE A 91 -8.11 -3.62 16.39
C PHE A 91 -8.83 -2.62 15.47
N GLY A 92 -10.17 -2.53 15.54
CA GLY A 92 -10.96 -1.73 14.62
C GLY A 92 -11.00 -2.32 13.22
N TYR A 93 -11.09 -1.43 12.21
CA TYR A 93 -11.21 -1.82 10.80
C TYR A 93 -9.93 -1.59 10.01
N LEU A 94 -8.77 -1.59 10.68
CA LEU A 94 -7.48 -1.27 10.05
C LEU A 94 -7.13 -2.18 8.87
N ARG A 95 -7.44 -3.48 8.97
CA ARG A 95 -7.19 -4.46 7.89
C ARG A 95 -8.13 -4.33 6.67
N PHE A 96 -9.17 -3.49 6.75
CA PHE A 96 -10.06 -3.28 5.60
C PHE A 96 -9.32 -2.68 4.40
N GLU A 97 -8.38 -1.77 4.64
CA GLU A 97 -7.51 -1.21 3.60
C GLU A 97 -6.70 -2.30 2.90
N ILE A 98 -6.11 -3.21 3.67
CA ILE A 98 -5.27 -4.29 3.14
C ILE A 98 -6.10 -5.27 2.31
N LEU A 99 -7.30 -5.64 2.79
CA LEU A 99 -8.21 -6.51 2.04
C LEU A 99 -8.65 -5.86 0.72
N ALA A 100 -8.94 -4.57 0.76
CA ALA A 100 -9.33 -3.82 -0.42
C ALA A 100 -8.18 -3.70 -1.43
N ALA A 101 -6.95 -3.44 -0.97
CA ALA A 101 -5.76 -3.45 -1.81
C ALA A 101 -5.49 -4.84 -2.43
N PHE A 102 -5.69 -5.91 -1.66
CA PHE A 102 -5.58 -7.29 -2.15
C PHE A 102 -6.56 -7.56 -3.30
N LEU A 103 -7.84 -7.23 -3.12
CA LEU A 103 -8.87 -7.44 -4.13
C LEU A 103 -8.62 -6.59 -5.39
N ASN A 104 -8.19 -5.34 -5.23
CA ASN A 104 -7.81 -4.47 -6.34
C ASN A 104 -6.64 -5.05 -7.13
N GLY A 105 -5.58 -5.48 -6.46
CA GLY A 105 -4.42 -6.11 -7.11
C GLY A 105 -4.81 -7.40 -7.85
N LEU A 106 -5.67 -8.22 -7.26
CA LEU A 106 -6.18 -9.45 -7.91
C LEU A 106 -7.00 -9.13 -9.16
N ALA A 107 -7.87 -8.12 -9.10
CA ALA A 107 -8.64 -7.67 -10.26
C ALA A 107 -7.73 -7.21 -11.40
N LEU A 108 -6.65 -6.45 -11.08
CA LEU A 108 -5.65 -6.04 -12.08
C LEU A 108 -4.95 -7.22 -12.74
N ILE A 109 -4.60 -8.26 -12.00
CA ILE A 109 -3.99 -9.49 -12.54
C ILE A 109 -4.94 -10.14 -13.54
N VAL A 110 -6.22 -10.32 -13.17
CA VAL A 110 -7.23 -10.94 -14.02
C VAL A 110 -7.45 -10.14 -15.30
N ILE A 111 -7.60 -8.82 -15.18
CA ILE A 111 -7.79 -7.91 -16.33
C ILE A 111 -6.57 -7.94 -17.24
N SER A 112 -5.35 -7.88 -16.68
CA SER A 112 -4.11 -7.91 -17.47
C SER A 112 -3.98 -9.22 -18.27
N ILE A 113 -4.29 -10.37 -17.66
CA ILE A 113 -4.26 -11.65 -18.35
C ILE A 113 -5.30 -11.68 -19.48
N TRP A 114 -6.50 -11.14 -19.26
CA TRP A 114 -7.50 -11.05 -20.29
C TRP A 114 -7.06 -10.17 -21.46
N ILE A 115 -6.46 -9.00 -21.20
CA ILE A 115 -5.95 -8.11 -22.24
C ILE A 115 -4.81 -8.77 -23.03
N LEU A 116 -3.89 -9.47 -22.34
CA LEU A 116 -2.81 -10.21 -22.99
C LEU A 116 -3.36 -11.29 -23.93
N TYR A 117 -4.36 -12.04 -23.48
CA TYR A 117 -5.04 -13.03 -24.32
C TYR A 117 -5.67 -12.38 -25.55
N GLU A 118 -6.45 -11.31 -25.36
CA GLU A 118 -7.11 -10.59 -26.46
C GLU A 118 -6.09 -9.97 -27.43
N ALA A 119 -4.98 -9.43 -26.92
CA ALA A 119 -3.91 -8.89 -27.75
C ALA A 119 -3.27 -9.95 -28.65
N ILE A 120 -3.02 -11.17 -28.12
CA ILE A 120 -2.52 -12.29 -28.90
C ILE A 120 -3.51 -12.68 -30.00
N VAL A 121 -4.81 -12.76 -29.68
CA VAL A 121 -5.86 -13.06 -30.65
C VAL A 121 -5.89 -11.98 -31.75
N ARG A 122 -5.76 -10.70 -31.43
CA ARG A 122 -5.76 -9.59 -32.39
C ARG A 122 -4.48 -9.51 -33.25
N ILE A 123 -3.36 -10.06 -32.80
CA ILE A 123 -2.17 -10.22 -33.64
C ILE A 123 -2.44 -11.26 -34.74
N ILE A 124 -3.12 -12.37 -34.40
CA ILE A 124 -3.44 -13.43 -35.34
C ILE A 124 -4.61 -13.02 -36.27
N TYR A 125 -5.63 -12.36 -35.71
CA TYR A 125 -6.84 -11.91 -36.40
C TYR A 125 -7.02 -10.38 -36.22
N PRO A 126 -6.27 -9.55 -36.98
CA PRO A 126 -6.29 -8.08 -36.82
C PRO A 126 -7.69 -7.49 -36.97
N GLN A 127 -8.15 -6.75 -36.01
CA GLN A 127 -9.45 -6.09 -35.99
C GLN A 127 -9.35 -4.65 -36.57
N PRO A 128 -10.42 -4.11 -37.16
CA PRO A 128 -10.45 -2.72 -37.57
C PRO A 128 -10.43 -1.80 -36.36
N ILE A 129 -9.63 -0.72 -36.42
CA ILE A 129 -9.52 0.31 -35.40
C ILE A 129 -9.90 1.65 -35.97
N GLU A 130 -10.78 2.36 -35.27
CA GLU A 130 -11.17 3.74 -35.60
C GLU A 130 -10.10 4.72 -35.10
N SER A 131 -9.02 4.84 -35.91
CA SER A 131 -7.83 5.62 -35.53
C SER A 131 -8.12 7.10 -35.24
N GLY A 132 -9.16 7.68 -35.89
CA GLY A 132 -9.57 9.06 -35.62
C GLY A 132 -10.11 9.26 -34.19
N ILE A 133 -10.99 8.36 -33.74
CA ILE A 133 -11.56 8.38 -32.39
C ILE A 133 -10.47 8.07 -31.37
N MET A 134 -9.64 7.07 -31.63
CA MET A 134 -8.52 6.71 -30.79
C MET A 134 -7.55 7.89 -30.59
N PHE A 135 -7.22 8.63 -31.69
CA PHE A 135 -6.34 9.79 -31.61
C PHE A 135 -6.94 10.92 -30.77
N MET A 136 -8.23 11.21 -30.98
CA MET A 136 -8.90 12.28 -30.23
C MET A 136 -8.89 11.99 -28.73
N ILE A 137 -9.23 10.77 -28.32
CA ILE A 137 -9.32 10.39 -26.92
C ILE A 137 -7.93 10.33 -26.28
N ALA A 138 -6.95 9.70 -26.95
CA ALA A 138 -5.58 9.66 -26.48
C ALA A 138 -4.97 11.07 -26.33
N SER A 139 -5.31 12.02 -27.23
CA SER A 139 -4.87 13.41 -27.13
C SER A 139 -5.47 14.13 -25.92
N ILE A 140 -6.74 13.90 -25.62
CA ILE A 140 -7.41 14.42 -24.42
C ILE A 140 -6.72 13.84 -23.16
N GLY A 141 -6.43 12.54 -23.15
CA GLY A 141 -5.74 11.87 -22.05
C GLY A 141 -4.37 12.43 -21.78
N LEU A 142 -3.58 12.59 -22.83
CA LEU A 142 -2.26 13.20 -22.72
C LEU A 142 -2.36 14.62 -22.14
N LEU A 143 -3.33 15.42 -22.59
CA LEU A 143 -3.54 16.77 -22.07
C LEU A 143 -3.91 16.75 -20.58
N VAL A 144 -4.82 15.87 -20.17
CA VAL A 144 -5.20 15.69 -18.75
C VAL A 144 -4.00 15.29 -17.90
N ASN A 145 -3.20 14.32 -18.33
CA ASN A 145 -2.01 13.87 -17.61
C ASN A 145 -0.93 14.96 -17.52
N ILE A 146 -0.74 15.76 -18.57
CA ILE A 146 0.15 16.94 -18.54
C ILE A 146 -0.34 17.95 -17.50
N ILE A 147 -1.63 18.28 -17.49
CA ILE A 147 -2.22 19.25 -16.54
C ILE A 147 -2.05 18.77 -15.10
N LEU A 148 -2.38 17.49 -14.82
CA LEU A 148 -2.22 16.89 -13.50
C LEU A 148 -0.76 16.88 -13.05
N THR A 149 0.16 16.51 -13.94
CA THR A 149 1.61 16.55 -13.68
C THR A 149 2.09 17.96 -13.34
N ILE A 150 1.67 18.99 -14.10
CA ILE A 150 2.04 20.38 -13.84
C ILE A 150 1.49 20.87 -12.48
N ILE A 151 0.25 20.53 -12.14
CA ILE A 151 -0.35 20.87 -10.86
C ILE A 151 0.48 20.28 -9.71
N LEU A 152 0.87 19.01 -9.87
CA LEU A 152 1.63 18.28 -8.86
C LEU A 152 3.06 18.83 -8.69
N VAL A 153 3.76 19.10 -9.79
CA VAL A 153 5.11 19.71 -9.78
C VAL A 153 5.09 21.09 -9.10
N ARG A 154 4.02 21.88 -9.32
CA ARG A 154 3.86 23.17 -8.63
C ARG A 154 3.62 23.02 -7.14
N SER A 155 2.88 21.99 -6.73
CA SER A 155 2.64 21.69 -5.30
C SER A 155 3.92 21.21 -4.61
N LEU A 156 4.79 20.44 -5.30
CA LEU A 156 6.10 20.02 -4.79
C LEU A 156 7.06 21.17 -4.48
N LYS A 157 7.02 22.25 -5.28
CA LYS A 157 7.87 23.42 -5.03
C LYS A 157 7.51 24.17 -3.75
N GLN A 158 6.36 23.88 -3.14
CA GLN A 158 5.89 24.51 -1.92
C GLN A 158 6.08 23.66 -0.66
N GLU A 159 6.22 22.34 -0.80
CA GLU A 159 6.40 21.40 0.33
C GLU A 159 7.25 20.21 -0.11
N ASP A 160 8.38 19.97 0.56
CA ASP A 160 9.22 18.76 0.39
C ASP A 160 8.50 17.56 1.05
N ASN A 161 7.53 16.99 0.33
CA ASN A 161 6.71 15.88 0.84
C ASN A 161 6.94 14.62 -0.01
N ILE A 162 7.41 13.55 0.64
CA ILE A 162 7.69 12.24 0.02
C ILE A 162 6.45 11.68 -0.69
N ASN A 163 5.25 11.94 -0.17
CA ASN A 163 4.00 11.47 -0.77
C ASN A 163 3.73 12.17 -2.12
N ILE A 164 4.04 13.47 -2.22
CA ILE A 164 3.91 14.22 -3.46
C ILE A 164 4.96 13.76 -4.47
N GLN A 165 6.16 13.40 -4.03
CA GLN A 165 7.20 12.85 -4.89
C GLN A 165 6.79 11.48 -5.47
N SER A 166 6.21 10.60 -4.65
CA SER A 166 5.67 9.31 -5.10
C SER A 166 4.55 9.49 -6.12
N ALA A 167 3.62 10.43 -5.87
CA ALA A 167 2.57 10.78 -6.81
C ALA A 167 3.13 11.32 -8.12
N LEU A 168 4.17 12.15 -8.09
CA LEU A 168 4.81 12.64 -9.32
C LEU A 168 5.38 11.51 -10.18
N TRP A 169 6.08 10.55 -9.58
CA TRP A 169 6.59 9.38 -10.31
C TRP A 169 5.47 8.56 -10.94
N HIS A 170 4.34 8.42 -10.26
CA HIS A 170 3.16 7.76 -10.79
C HIS A 170 2.62 8.49 -12.03
N PHE A 171 2.34 9.80 -11.93
CA PHE A 171 1.86 10.60 -13.06
C PHE A 171 2.87 10.70 -14.22
N MET A 172 4.17 10.63 -13.94
CA MET A 172 5.19 10.52 -15.00
C MET A 172 5.07 9.18 -15.76
N GLY A 173 4.73 8.11 -15.06
CA GLY A 173 4.42 6.82 -15.69
C GLY A 173 3.20 6.90 -16.59
N ASP A 174 2.10 7.51 -16.12
CA ASP A 174 0.87 7.70 -16.90
C ASP A 174 1.10 8.60 -18.13
N LEU A 175 1.93 9.63 -17.97
CA LEU A 175 2.32 10.49 -19.09
C LEU A 175 3.07 9.70 -20.17
N LEU A 176 4.03 8.87 -19.79
CA LEU A 176 4.77 8.00 -20.71
C LEU A 176 3.86 7.00 -21.41
N ASN A 177 2.89 6.44 -20.68
CA ASN A 177 1.87 5.54 -21.22
C ASN A 177 0.99 6.22 -22.27
N SER A 178 0.46 7.41 -21.96
CA SER A 178 -0.31 8.22 -22.90
C SER A 178 0.48 8.61 -24.15
N ILE A 179 1.77 8.94 -24.01
CA ILE A 179 2.65 9.16 -25.17
C ILE A 179 2.77 7.88 -26.01
N GLY A 180 2.90 6.72 -25.39
CA GLY A 180 2.94 5.42 -26.05
C GLY A 180 1.70 5.17 -26.92
N VAL A 181 0.51 5.45 -26.36
CA VAL A 181 -0.77 5.33 -27.07
C VAL A 181 -0.85 6.32 -28.25
N ILE A 182 -0.41 7.58 -28.08
CA ILE A 182 -0.36 8.57 -29.16
C ILE A 182 0.58 8.10 -30.29
N VAL A 183 1.78 7.60 -29.96
CA VAL A 183 2.70 7.05 -30.94
C VAL A 183 2.07 5.88 -31.68
N ALA A 184 1.38 4.99 -30.97
CA ALA A 184 0.69 3.86 -31.57
C ALA A 184 -0.34 4.33 -32.61
N VAL A 185 -1.24 5.26 -32.26
CA VAL A 185 -2.29 5.71 -33.15
C VAL A 185 -1.74 6.47 -34.37
N VAL A 186 -0.71 7.28 -34.19
CA VAL A 186 -0.03 7.98 -35.30
C VAL A 186 0.58 6.96 -36.27
N LEU A 187 1.27 5.94 -35.77
CA LEU A 187 1.81 4.88 -36.59
C LEU A 187 0.73 4.11 -37.33
N ILE A 188 -0.37 3.75 -36.66
CA ILE A 188 -1.52 3.07 -37.27
C ILE A 188 -2.11 3.93 -38.38
N TYR A 189 -2.29 5.23 -38.16
CA TYR A 189 -2.86 6.15 -39.13
C TYR A 189 -2.04 6.25 -40.43
N PHE A 190 -0.68 6.36 -40.30
CA PHE A 190 0.20 6.50 -41.46
C PHE A 190 0.54 5.18 -42.15
N THR A 191 0.66 4.09 -41.39
CA THR A 191 1.12 2.79 -41.93
C THR A 191 -0.03 1.81 -42.24
N GLY A 192 -1.21 2.02 -41.63
CA GLY A 192 -2.29 1.05 -41.67
C GLY A 192 -2.03 -0.25 -40.87
N TRP A 193 -0.91 -0.32 -40.08
CA TRP A 193 -0.51 -1.50 -39.36
C TRP A 193 -1.29 -1.65 -38.06
N ARG A 194 -2.42 -2.36 -38.13
CA ARG A 194 -3.33 -2.60 -36.99
C ARG A 194 -2.70 -3.43 -35.87
N ILE A 195 -1.59 -4.13 -36.14
CA ILE A 195 -0.86 -4.95 -35.15
C ILE A 195 -0.17 -4.09 -34.09
N ILE A 196 0.04 -2.79 -34.33
CA ILE A 196 0.69 -1.88 -33.38
C ILE A 196 -0.13 -1.74 -32.09
N ASP A 197 -1.47 -1.65 -32.18
CA ASP A 197 -2.36 -1.54 -31.00
C ASP A 197 -2.22 -2.76 -30.05
N PRO A 198 -2.36 -4.02 -30.49
CA PRO A 198 -2.11 -5.17 -29.61
C PRO A 198 -0.67 -5.25 -29.07
N ILE A 199 0.35 -4.81 -29.82
CA ILE A 199 1.74 -4.81 -29.31
C ILE A 199 1.87 -3.83 -28.15
N ILE A 200 1.38 -2.60 -28.29
CA ILE A 200 1.38 -1.61 -27.21
C ILE A 200 0.54 -2.10 -26.03
N SER A 201 -0.63 -2.72 -26.29
CA SER A 201 -1.49 -3.30 -25.26
C SER A 201 -0.78 -4.39 -24.45
N ILE A 202 0.05 -5.23 -25.08
CA ILE A 202 0.88 -6.22 -24.39
C ILE A 202 1.86 -5.52 -23.45
N VAL A 203 2.56 -4.48 -23.89
CA VAL A 203 3.52 -3.75 -23.06
C VAL A 203 2.82 -3.14 -21.84
N ILE A 204 1.71 -2.43 -22.07
CA ILE A 204 0.91 -1.82 -21.01
C ILE A 204 0.43 -2.89 -20.02
N SER A 205 -0.15 -3.98 -20.54
CA SER A 205 -0.68 -5.07 -19.69
C SER A 205 0.38 -5.76 -18.86
N LEU A 206 1.61 -5.91 -19.35
CA LEU A 206 2.73 -6.47 -18.58
C LEU A 206 3.13 -5.54 -17.43
N ILE A 207 3.10 -4.22 -17.66
CA ILE A 207 3.36 -3.22 -16.60
C ILE A 207 2.28 -3.32 -15.52
N ILE A 208 1.00 -3.35 -15.93
CA ILE A 208 -0.15 -3.46 -15.02
C ILE A 208 -0.10 -4.79 -14.25
N LEU A 209 0.20 -5.90 -14.93
CA LEU A 209 0.33 -7.22 -14.32
C LEU A 209 1.39 -7.24 -13.21
N ARG A 210 2.56 -6.63 -13.49
CA ARG A 210 3.63 -6.52 -12.48
C ARG A 210 3.19 -5.68 -11.29
N GLY A 211 2.49 -4.56 -11.53
CA GLY A 211 1.93 -3.70 -10.48
C GLY A 211 0.91 -4.45 -9.62
N GLY A 212 -0.06 -5.10 -10.26
CA GLY A 212 -1.09 -5.90 -9.62
C GLY A 212 -0.50 -7.05 -8.79
N TYR A 213 0.50 -7.77 -9.32
CA TYR A 213 1.21 -8.80 -8.57
C TYR A 213 1.91 -8.24 -7.31
N LYS A 214 2.60 -7.10 -7.42
CA LYS A 214 3.28 -6.46 -6.30
C LYS A 214 2.29 -6.07 -5.19
N ILE A 215 1.17 -5.44 -5.58
CA ILE A 215 0.11 -5.02 -4.63
C ILE A 215 -0.49 -6.25 -3.95
N THR A 216 -0.90 -7.25 -4.72
CA THR A 216 -1.49 -8.49 -4.21
C THR A 216 -0.54 -9.22 -3.26
N ARG A 217 0.74 -9.38 -3.65
CA ARG A 217 1.75 -10.02 -2.81
C ARG A 217 1.97 -9.29 -1.49
N ASN A 218 2.10 -7.96 -1.51
CA ASN A 218 2.31 -7.18 -0.30
C ASN A 218 1.10 -7.25 0.64
N ALA A 219 -0.11 -7.12 0.10
CA ALA A 219 -1.34 -7.26 0.87
C ALA A 219 -1.49 -8.68 1.43
N TRP A 220 -1.16 -9.71 0.65
CA TRP A 220 -1.15 -11.10 1.09
C TRP A 220 -0.22 -11.32 2.28
N LEU A 221 1.01 -10.81 2.22
CA LEU A 221 1.98 -10.94 3.31
C LEU A 221 1.44 -10.33 4.62
N ILE A 222 0.80 -9.14 4.54
CA ILE A 222 0.19 -8.51 5.71
C ILE A 222 -1.00 -9.33 6.24
N LEU A 223 -1.85 -9.87 5.36
CA LEU A 223 -2.98 -10.71 5.75
C LEU A 223 -2.54 -12.03 6.40
N MET A 224 -1.41 -12.58 5.94
CA MET A 224 -0.79 -13.79 6.49
C MET A 224 0.11 -13.52 7.71
N GLU A 225 0.02 -12.31 8.28
CA GLU A 225 0.74 -11.94 9.49
C GLU A 225 2.25 -12.11 9.39
N SER A 226 2.80 -11.94 8.18
CA SER A 226 4.25 -12.04 7.98
C SER A 226 5.00 -10.86 8.59
N VAL A 227 6.26 -11.10 8.89
CA VAL A 227 7.21 -10.07 9.35
C VAL A 227 7.34 -8.97 8.29
N PRO A 228 7.32 -7.67 8.65
CA PRO A 228 7.60 -6.58 7.73
C PRO A 228 8.95 -6.75 7.03
N GLN A 229 9.00 -6.63 5.70
CA GLN A 229 10.19 -6.94 4.90
C GLN A 229 11.45 -6.13 5.25
N HIS A 230 11.30 -4.99 5.91
CA HIS A 230 12.41 -4.11 6.30
C HIS A 230 12.88 -4.35 7.75
N LEU A 231 12.23 -5.25 8.50
CA LEU A 231 12.60 -5.60 9.86
C LEU A 231 13.26 -6.98 9.89
N ASP A 232 14.38 -7.04 10.59
CA ASP A 232 15.14 -8.27 10.84
C ASP A 232 14.85 -8.76 12.25
N THR A 233 14.21 -9.92 12.37
CA THR A 233 13.83 -10.53 13.65
C THR A 233 15.02 -10.92 14.48
N ASP A 234 16.08 -11.43 13.86
CA ASP A 234 17.30 -11.87 14.57
C ASP A 234 18.01 -10.66 15.20
N GLN A 235 18.07 -9.55 14.45
CA GLN A 235 18.63 -8.30 14.95
C GLN A 235 17.79 -7.73 16.11
N ILE A 236 16.46 -7.78 16.02
CA ILE A 236 15.56 -7.29 17.08
C ILE A 236 15.74 -8.13 18.34
N MET A 237 15.75 -9.46 18.22
CA MET A 237 15.96 -10.36 19.35
C MET A 237 17.35 -10.14 19.98
N ALA A 238 18.40 -9.97 19.16
CA ALA A 238 19.74 -9.68 19.67
C ALA A 238 19.79 -8.36 20.43
N ASP A 239 19.14 -7.31 19.93
CA ASP A 239 19.09 -6.02 20.61
C ASP A 239 18.32 -6.08 21.93
N ILE A 240 17.24 -6.87 22.01
CA ILE A 240 16.52 -7.09 23.27
C ILE A 240 17.39 -7.84 24.26
N LYS A 241 18.11 -8.89 23.83
CA LYS A 241 19.04 -9.65 24.68
C LYS A 241 20.23 -8.83 25.19
N ASN A 242 20.59 -7.74 24.51
CA ASN A 242 21.63 -6.82 24.94
C ASN A 242 21.19 -5.85 26.05
N ILE A 243 19.92 -5.85 26.43
CA ILE A 243 19.42 -5.07 27.57
C ILE A 243 19.83 -5.77 28.86
N ASP A 244 20.37 -5.00 29.79
CA ASP A 244 20.85 -5.53 31.06
C ASP A 244 19.75 -6.24 31.84
N GLY A 245 20.05 -7.46 32.30
CA GLY A 245 19.10 -8.30 33.03
C GLY A 245 18.24 -9.21 32.16
N ILE A 246 18.34 -9.16 30.83
CA ILE A 246 17.65 -10.08 29.91
C ILE A 246 18.60 -11.20 29.51
N LEU A 247 18.18 -12.45 29.73
CA LEU A 247 18.95 -13.65 29.37
C LEU A 247 18.58 -14.19 28.01
N ASP A 248 17.28 -14.25 27.71
CA ASP A 248 16.79 -14.85 26.50
C ASP A 248 15.47 -14.23 26.04
N VAL A 249 15.16 -14.42 24.75
CA VAL A 249 13.90 -14.04 24.11
C VAL A 249 13.45 -15.20 23.24
N HIS A 250 12.24 -15.68 23.45
CA HIS A 250 11.63 -16.76 22.68
C HIS A 250 10.14 -16.51 22.43
N GLU A 251 9.43 -17.40 21.76
CA GLU A 251 8.04 -17.20 21.30
C GLU A 251 7.84 -15.82 20.65
N PHE A 252 8.83 -15.44 19.81
CA PHE A 252 8.90 -14.12 19.20
C PHE A 252 8.03 -14.10 17.93
N HIS A 253 6.93 -13.35 17.99
CA HIS A 253 6.03 -13.14 16.86
C HIS A 253 5.95 -11.67 16.53
N LEU A 254 6.28 -11.33 15.28
CA LEU A 254 6.21 -9.96 14.75
C LEU A 254 5.39 -9.97 13.48
N TRP A 255 4.36 -9.14 13.43
CA TRP A 255 3.48 -9.06 12.26
C TRP A 255 3.02 -7.62 11.97
N SER A 256 2.55 -7.41 10.74
CA SER A 256 1.94 -6.17 10.29
C SER A 256 0.43 -6.20 10.53
N ILE A 257 -0.14 -5.14 11.08
CA ILE A 257 -1.58 -4.89 11.11
C ILE A 257 -1.97 -4.10 9.85
N THR A 258 -1.18 -3.08 9.51
CA THR A 258 -1.26 -2.28 8.27
C THR A 258 0.15 -2.08 7.71
N THR A 259 0.28 -1.29 6.65
CA THR A 259 1.59 -0.91 6.09
C THR A 259 2.47 -0.12 7.06
N GLU A 260 1.89 0.53 8.08
CA GLU A 260 2.59 1.42 9.02
C GLU A 260 2.47 0.99 10.48
N HIS A 261 1.64 -0.01 10.77
CA HIS A 261 1.40 -0.45 12.14
C HIS A 261 1.84 -1.90 12.33
N TYR A 262 2.79 -2.08 13.24
CA TYR A 262 3.34 -3.39 13.59
C TYR A 262 2.95 -3.78 15.00
N SER A 263 2.82 -5.07 15.23
CA SER A 263 2.55 -5.66 16.54
C SER A 263 3.56 -6.76 16.82
N LEU A 264 3.96 -6.89 18.07
CA LEU A 264 4.93 -7.88 18.51
C LEU A 264 4.42 -8.57 19.78
N SER A 265 4.58 -9.88 19.85
CA SER A 265 4.51 -10.62 21.10
C SER A 265 5.79 -11.43 21.28
N ALA A 266 6.29 -11.50 22.53
CA ALA A 266 7.46 -12.26 22.85
C ALA A 266 7.49 -12.65 24.34
N HIS A 267 8.17 -13.74 24.64
CA HIS A 267 8.56 -14.12 25.99
C HIS A 267 9.99 -13.65 26.24
N VAL A 268 10.20 -12.99 27.37
CA VAL A 268 11.48 -12.40 27.76
C VAL A 268 11.93 -13.00 29.08
N VAL A 269 13.04 -13.71 29.09
CA VAL A 269 13.59 -14.36 30.26
C VAL A 269 14.51 -13.40 31.00
N LEU A 270 14.22 -13.14 32.29
CA LEU A 270 15.03 -12.29 33.14
C LEU A 270 16.11 -13.09 33.89
N ASP A 271 17.27 -12.47 34.14
CA ASP A 271 18.30 -13.01 35.01
C ASP A 271 17.79 -13.04 36.46
N LYS A 272 18.08 -14.13 37.20
CA LYS A 272 17.78 -14.28 38.62
C LYS A 272 18.42 -13.19 39.49
N LYS A 273 19.50 -12.59 39.00
CA LYS A 273 20.24 -11.51 39.69
C LYS A 273 19.73 -10.13 39.36
N TYR A 274 18.70 -10.04 38.49
CA TYR A 274 18.12 -8.75 38.14
C TYR A 274 17.41 -8.16 39.38
N GLU A 275 18.06 -7.19 40.01
CA GLU A 275 17.54 -6.47 41.19
C GLU A 275 16.56 -5.33 40.78
N GLY A 276 16.36 -5.12 39.48
CA GLY A 276 15.46 -4.11 38.95
C GLY A 276 13.99 -4.52 39.06
N ASP A 277 13.11 -3.54 38.95
CA ASP A 277 11.65 -3.77 38.83
C ASP A 277 11.33 -4.29 37.44
N ASP A 278 10.49 -5.34 37.31
CA ASP A 278 9.99 -5.88 36.04
C ASP A 278 9.42 -4.78 35.13
N TYR A 279 8.82 -3.73 35.70
CA TYR A 279 8.34 -2.55 34.98
C TYR A 279 9.47 -1.78 34.27
N GLN A 280 10.67 -1.75 34.84
CA GLN A 280 11.81 -1.07 34.23
C GLN A 280 12.33 -1.84 33.01
N ALA A 281 12.39 -3.16 33.07
CA ALA A 281 12.73 -4.00 31.94
C ALA A 281 11.68 -3.87 30.82
N ILE A 282 10.37 -3.89 31.16
CA ILE A 282 9.28 -3.67 30.21
C ILE A 282 9.42 -2.31 29.50
N ASP A 283 9.71 -1.25 30.23
CA ASP A 283 9.82 0.10 29.66
C ASP A 283 11.03 0.22 28.75
N GLN A 284 12.17 -0.40 29.09
CA GLN A 284 13.37 -0.43 28.26
C GLN A 284 13.13 -1.18 26.94
N VAL A 285 12.57 -2.40 26.99
CA VAL A 285 12.26 -3.18 25.78
C VAL A 285 11.23 -2.44 24.91
N SER A 286 10.16 -1.93 25.52
CA SER A 286 9.12 -1.21 24.79
C SER A 286 9.64 0.08 24.14
N SER A 287 10.55 0.80 24.81
CA SER A 287 11.20 1.99 24.27
C SER A 287 12.13 1.65 23.11
N LEU A 288 12.96 0.60 23.25
CA LEU A 288 13.81 0.10 22.17
C LEU A 288 12.98 -0.26 20.92
N LEU A 289 11.93 -1.06 21.10
CA LEU A 289 11.03 -1.50 20.01
C LEU A 289 10.38 -0.31 19.30
N LYS A 290 9.93 0.66 20.06
CA LYS A 290 9.25 1.84 19.51
C LYS A 290 10.21 2.82 18.83
N GLU A 291 11.34 3.14 19.46
CA GLU A 291 12.25 4.20 18.99
C GLU A 291 13.12 3.73 17.83
N LYS A 292 13.63 2.49 17.91
CA LYS A 292 14.54 1.95 16.88
C LYS A 292 13.79 1.27 15.73
N TYR A 293 12.70 0.56 16.02
CA TYR A 293 12.02 -0.29 15.04
C TYR A 293 10.61 0.16 14.67
N GLY A 294 10.09 1.23 15.32
CA GLY A 294 8.73 1.71 15.05
C GLY A 294 7.61 0.78 15.53
N ILE A 295 7.93 -0.23 16.34
CA ILE A 295 6.97 -1.20 16.89
C ILE A 295 6.31 -0.58 18.12
N ALA A 296 5.15 0.02 17.93
CA ALA A 296 4.46 0.74 19.00
C ALA A 296 3.53 -0.13 19.85
N HIS A 297 3.17 -1.32 19.38
CA HIS A 297 2.30 -2.25 20.08
C HIS A 297 3.04 -3.55 20.34
N SER A 298 3.49 -3.73 21.59
CA SER A 298 4.16 -4.95 22.03
C SER A 298 3.44 -5.56 23.23
N THR A 299 3.32 -6.89 23.23
CA THR A 299 2.85 -7.69 24.36
C THR A 299 4.03 -8.56 24.80
N LEU A 300 4.56 -8.30 25.99
CA LEU A 300 5.73 -8.97 26.51
C LEU A 300 5.32 -9.76 27.75
N GLN A 301 5.60 -11.07 27.73
CA GLN A 301 5.50 -11.92 28.89
C GLN A 301 6.89 -12.08 29.48
N PHE A 302 7.07 -11.66 30.75
CA PHE A 302 8.33 -11.81 31.44
C PHE A 302 8.33 -13.12 32.23
N GLU A 303 9.40 -13.87 32.09
CA GLU A 303 9.57 -15.19 32.69
C GLU A 303 10.79 -15.20 33.60
N ASN A 304 10.63 -15.88 34.75
CA ASN A 304 11.73 -16.17 35.65
C ASN A 304 12.09 -17.65 35.53
N LEU A 305 13.35 -17.98 35.28
CA LEU A 305 13.87 -19.34 35.09
C LEU A 305 13.41 -20.37 36.16
N GLN A 306 12.85 -19.91 37.29
CA GLN A 306 12.30 -20.78 38.32
C GLN A 306 10.88 -21.25 38.11
N LEU A 307 10.11 -20.59 37.21
CA LEU A 307 8.65 -20.78 37.14
C LEU A 307 8.18 -21.65 35.97
N ASN A 308 8.96 -21.80 34.91
CA ASN A 308 8.50 -22.59 33.75
C ASN A 308 9.63 -23.32 33.01
N PRO A 309 10.00 -24.56 33.45
CA PRO A 309 10.91 -25.40 32.67
C PRO A 309 10.26 -26.08 31.48
N LEU A 310 9.01 -25.78 31.13
CA LEU A 310 8.17 -26.65 30.30
C LEU A 310 7.68 -26.04 28.99
N ASP A 311 8.02 -24.79 28.67
CA ASP A 311 7.60 -24.25 27.39
C ASP A 311 8.60 -24.62 26.28
N GLU A 312 8.53 -25.89 25.86
CA GLU A 312 8.87 -26.22 24.49
C GLU A 312 8.01 -25.33 23.58
N PRO A 313 8.62 -24.63 22.59
CA PRO A 313 7.90 -23.74 21.71
C PRO A 313 6.64 -24.42 21.16
N TYR A 314 5.48 -23.80 21.34
CA TYR A 314 4.19 -24.39 20.96
C TYR A 314 4.18 -24.79 19.47
N PHE A 315 4.92 -24.02 18.63
CA PHE A 315 4.99 -24.24 17.18
C PHE A 315 5.99 -25.33 16.78
N ASP A 316 6.99 -25.66 17.60
CA ASP A 316 7.90 -26.79 17.32
C ASP A 316 7.19 -28.14 17.43
N LYS A 317 6.02 -28.18 18.08
CA LYS A 317 5.17 -29.38 18.15
C LYS A 317 4.27 -29.58 16.93
N LEU A 318 4.20 -28.58 16.00
CA LEU A 318 3.37 -28.61 14.81
C LEU A 318 4.17 -28.99 13.54
N THR A 319 5.48 -29.10 13.65
CA THR A 319 6.40 -29.60 12.59
C THR A 319 6.84 -31.02 12.88
#